data_1fd28f9ccc8ab0677c17bd1c02a41c11
#
_entry.id   1fd28f9ccc8ab0677c17bd1c02a41c11
#
_cell.length_a   1.000
_cell.length_b   1.000
_cell.length_c   1.000
_cell.angle_alpha   90.00
_cell.angle_beta   90.00
_cell.angle_gamma   90.00
#
_symmetry.space_group_name_H-M   'P 1'
#
loop_
_entity.id
_entity.type
_entity.pdbx_description
1 polymer ?
#
loop_
_entity_poly.entity_id
_entity_poly.type
_entity_poly.pdbx_seq_one_letter_code
_entity_poly.pdbx_strand_id
1 'polypeptide(L)'
;ITATVMQIESCGDPYAQSSAGATGLFQVMPFHFAHGENSMDPETNALRGLNYLAKALEYSGGNARLALAGYNGGIGVIEKSEFNWAAETVRYAYWGSGIYADASQNSSTSARLDEWLRAGGASLCKNARERLGILPQQ
;
A
#
# COMPACT_ATOMS: atom_id res chain seq x y z
N ILE A 1 -4.40 -3.46 8.66
CA ILE A 1 -3.94 -2.36 7.80
C ILE A 1 -2.70 -2.75 6.99
N THR A 2 -1.76 -3.48 7.56
CA THR A 2 -0.54 -3.94 6.87
C THR A 2 -0.85 -4.70 5.58
N ALA A 3 -1.74 -5.69 5.63
CA ALA A 3 -2.16 -6.45 4.45
C ALA A 3 -2.83 -5.57 3.38
N THR A 4 -3.58 -4.55 3.80
CA THR A 4 -4.21 -3.59 2.89
C THR A 4 -3.16 -2.77 2.13
N VAL A 5 -2.13 -2.29 2.81
CA VAL A 5 -1.03 -1.56 2.17
C VAL A 5 -0.31 -2.47 1.16
N MET A 6 0.09 -3.67 1.56
CA MET A 6 0.75 -4.61 0.67
C MET A 6 -0.11 -4.97 -0.55
N GLN A 7 -1.43 -5.14 -0.36
CA GLN A 7 -2.38 -5.40 -1.44
C GLN A 7 -2.36 -4.29 -2.50
N ILE A 8 -2.49 -3.06 -2.06
CA ILE A 8 -2.58 -1.90 -2.97
C ILE A 8 -1.23 -1.60 -3.63
N GLU A 9 -0.13 -1.75 -2.88
CA GLU A 9 1.20 -1.38 -3.36
C GLU A 9 1.76 -2.39 -4.38
N SER A 10 1.62 -3.67 -4.13
CA SER A 10 2.30 -4.70 -4.93
C SER A 10 1.46 -5.93 -5.26
N CYS A 11 0.30 -6.07 -4.63
CA CYS A 11 -0.44 -7.35 -4.63
C CYS A 11 0.42 -8.55 -4.20
N GLY A 12 1.38 -8.33 -3.29
CA GLY A 12 2.29 -9.35 -2.76
C GLY A 12 3.50 -9.65 -3.64
N ASP A 13 3.81 -8.79 -4.62
CA ASP A 13 4.99 -8.94 -5.48
C ASP A 13 6.23 -8.29 -4.84
N PRO A 14 7.22 -9.08 -4.38
CA PRO A 14 8.44 -8.52 -3.79
C PRO A 14 9.34 -7.81 -4.80
N TYR A 15 9.11 -8.03 -6.10
CA TYR A 15 9.91 -7.44 -7.19
C TYR A 15 9.21 -6.25 -7.87
N ALA A 16 8.08 -5.80 -7.34
CA ALA A 16 7.37 -4.66 -7.90
C ALA A 16 8.25 -3.40 -7.86
N GLN A 17 8.23 -2.63 -8.95
CA GLN A 17 8.92 -1.34 -9.07
C GLN A 17 7.99 -0.33 -9.68
N SER A 18 7.96 0.88 -9.11
CA SER A 18 7.27 2.02 -9.71
C SER A 18 8.20 2.86 -10.58
N SER A 19 7.63 3.67 -11.46
CA SER A 19 8.39 4.65 -12.26
C SER A 19 9.08 5.71 -11.40
N ALA A 20 8.59 5.96 -10.18
CA ALA A 20 9.18 6.89 -9.22
C ALA A 20 10.31 6.26 -8.38
N GLY A 21 10.59 4.97 -8.54
CA GLY A 21 11.67 4.29 -7.84
C GLY A 21 11.26 3.58 -6.54
N ALA A 22 9.97 3.51 -6.23
CA ALA A 22 9.48 2.69 -5.13
C ALA A 22 9.66 1.21 -5.44
N THR A 23 10.04 0.40 -4.45
CA THR A 23 10.36 -1.02 -4.63
C THR A 23 9.65 -1.93 -3.63
N GLY A 24 9.38 -3.15 -4.07
CA GLY A 24 9.03 -4.29 -3.25
C GLY A 24 7.59 -4.32 -2.74
N LEU A 25 7.37 -5.19 -1.77
CA LEU A 25 6.05 -5.49 -1.20
C LEU A 25 5.27 -4.26 -0.76
N PHE A 26 5.95 -3.31 -0.15
CA PHE A 26 5.37 -2.09 0.45
C PHE A 26 5.67 -0.83 -0.35
N GLN A 27 6.24 -0.97 -1.56
CA GLN A 27 6.61 0.14 -2.44
C GLN A 27 7.34 1.26 -1.71
N VAL A 28 8.46 0.88 -1.08
CA VAL A 28 9.28 1.77 -0.25
C VAL A 28 10.23 2.57 -1.12
N MET A 29 10.28 3.88 -0.91
CA MET A 29 11.18 4.77 -1.62
C MET A 29 12.64 4.57 -1.17
N PRO A 30 13.63 4.78 -2.07
CA PRO A 30 15.05 4.49 -1.78
C PRO A 30 15.60 5.16 -0.53
N PHE A 31 15.14 6.36 -0.21
CA PHE A 31 15.66 7.13 0.95
C PHE A 31 15.25 6.57 2.32
N HIS A 32 14.34 5.60 2.36
CA HIS A 32 13.97 4.90 3.59
C HIS A 32 14.93 3.74 3.94
N PHE A 33 15.74 3.29 2.99
CA PHE A 33 16.71 2.22 3.22
C PHE A 33 18.03 2.74 3.75
N ALA A 34 18.68 1.97 4.62
CA ALA A 34 20.05 2.20 5.02
C ALA A 34 21.01 1.80 3.90
N HIS A 35 22.22 2.36 3.94
CA HIS A 35 23.28 2.01 2.98
C HIS A 35 23.57 0.50 3.01
N GLY A 36 23.57 -0.14 1.84
CA GLY A 36 23.87 -1.56 1.68
C GLY A 36 22.68 -2.50 1.89
N GLU A 37 21.50 -1.99 2.25
CA GLU A 37 20.30 -2.81 2.33
C GLU A 37 19.79 -3.20 0.94
N ASN A 38 19.29 -4.43 0.80
CA ASN A 38 18.58 -4.88 -0.40
C ASN A 38 17.10 -4.47 -0.32
N SER A 39 16.72 -3.48 -1.09
CA SER A 39 15.36 -2.95 -1.10
C SER A 39 14.28 -3.94 -1.55
N MET A 40 14.66 -5.00 -2.25
CA MET A 40 13.75 -6.05 -2.73
C MET A 40 13.73 -7.28 -1.81
N ASP A 41 14.59 -7.34 -0.82
CA ASP A 41 14.48 -8.38 0.20
C ASP A 41 13.16 -8.20 0.97
N PRO A 42 12.27 -9.22 1.01
CA PRO A 42 10.95 -9.06 1.59
C PRO A 42 10.96 -8.61 3.05
N GLU A 43 11.88 -9.12 3.85
CA GLU A 43 11.99 -8.75 5.28
C GLU A 43 12.46 -7.31 5.45
N THR A 44 13.51 -6.92 4.72
CA THR A 44 14.03 -5.55 4.73
C THR A 44 13.00 -4.55 4.23
N ASN A 45 12.31 -4.88 3.13
CA ASN A 45 11.25 -4.04 2.58
C ASN A 45 10.08 -3.87 3.57
N ALA A 46 9.63 -4.97 4.18
CA ALA A 46 8.59 -4.94 5.20
C ALA A 46 9.01 -4.12 6.41
N LEU A 47 10.23 -4.30 6.92
CA LEU A 47 10.74 -3.53 8.04
C LEU A 47 10.65 -2.01 7.77
N ARG A 48 11.14 -1.57 6.62
CA ARG A 48 11.14 -0.14 6.27
C ARG A 48 9.74 0.40 5.99
N GLY A 49 8.91 -0.35 5.25
CA GLY A 49 7.54 0.01 4.97
C GLY A 49 6.66 0.08 6.22
N LEU A 50 6.78 -0.91 7.10
CA LEU A 50 5.99 -0.96 8.34
C LEU A 50 6.43 0.10 9.35
N ASN A 51 7.72 0.42 9.42
CA ASN A 51 8.19 1.54 10.23
C ASN A 51 7.59 2.87 9.76
N TYR A 52 7.50 3.08 8.45
CA TYR A 52 6.88 4.27 7.89
C TYR A 52 5.36 4.30 8.14
N LEU A 53 4.67 3.17 7.96
CA LEU A 53 3.25 3.05 8.28
C LEU A 53 2.96 3.29 9.77
N ALA A 54 3.78 2.75 10.65
CA ALA A 54 3.66 2.96 12.10
C ALA A 54 3.78 4.46 12.43
N LYS A 55 4.74 5.15 11.81
CA LYS A 55 4.88 6.60 11.95
C LYS A 55 3.65 7.36 11.45
N ALA A 56 3.08 6.96 10.31
CA ALA A 56 1.85 7.56 9.81
C ALA A 56 0.66 7.34 10.75
N LEU A 57 0.54 6.15 11.35
CA LEU A 57 -0.48 5.84 12.34
C LEU A 57 -0.31 6.68 13.61
N GLU A 58 0.90 6.85 14.09
CA GLU A 58 1.20 7.70 15.25
C GLU A 58 0.79 9.16 14.97
N TYR A 59 1.25 9.73 13.85
CA TYR A 59 0.93 11.12 13.46
C TYR A 59 -0.56 11.35 13.23
N SER A 60 -1.29 10.35 12.78
CA SER A 60 -2.74 10.43 12.55
C SER A 60 -3.58 10.14 13.80
N GLY A 61 -2.95 9.87 14.95
CA GLY A 61 -3.67 9.47 16.16
C GLY A 61 -4.41 8.13 16.01
N GLY A 62 -3.91 7.22 15.17
CA GLY A 62 -4.53 5.92 14.88
C GLY A 62 -5.64 5.98 13.84
N ASN A 63 -5.88 7.11 13.19
CA ASN A 63 -6.86 7.21 12.12
C ASN A 63 -6.34 6.52 10.85
N ALA A 64 -6.94 5.39 10.50
CA ALA A 64 -6.49 4.56 9.38
C ALA A 64 -6.52 5.31 8.03
N ARG A 65 -7.56 6.10 7.76
CA ARG A 65 -7.68 6.86 6.51
C ARG A 65 -6.57 7.90 6.37
N LEU A 66 -6.30 8.66 7.44
CA LEU A 66 -5.23 9.65 7.47
C LEU A 66 -3.84 8.99 7.40
N ALA A 67 -3.66 7.86 8.08
CA ALA A 67 -2.41 7.12 8.03
C ALA A 67 -2.11 6.60 6.62
N LEU A 68 -3.11 6.09 5.92
CA LEU A 68 -2.99 5.64 4.53
C LEU A 68 -2.68 6.81 3.58
N ALA A 69 -3.32 7.96 3.79
CA ALA A 69 -2.98 9.18 3.07
C ALA A 69 -1.51 9.59 3.30
N GLY A 70 -1.07 9.57 4.55
CA GLY A 70 0.32 9.86 4.93
C GLY A 70 1.32 8.86 4.35
N TYR A 71 0.95 7.59 4.28
CA TYR A 71 1.79 6.56 3.68
C TYR A 71 2.03 6.82 2.19
N ASN A 72 0.98 7.12 1.44
CA ASN A 72 1.06 7.37 -0.01
C ASN A 72 1.61 8.77 -0.33
N GLY A 73 1.07 9.80 0.32
CA GLY A 73 1.34 11.20 -0.03
C GLY A 73 2.43 11.88 0.81
N GLY A 74 3.01 11.16 1.78
CA GLY A 74 3.95 11.70 2.76
C GLY A 74 3.25 12.13 4.05
N ILE A 75 3.96 12.01 5.18
CA ILE A 75 3.42 12.30 6.53
C ILE A 75 2.79 13.69 6.62
N GLY A 76 3.35 14.68 5.91
CA GLY A 76 2.85 16.05 5.94
C GLY A 76 1.43 16.25 5.39
N VAL A 77 0.87 15.28 4.64
CA VAL A 77 -0.51 15.41 4.16
C VAL A 77 -1.53 15.18 5.27
N ILE A 78 -1.15 14.52 6.37
CA ILE A 78 -2.02 14.23 7.51
C ILE A 78 -2.56 15.51 8.14
N GLU A 79 -1.76 16.58 8.16
CA GLU A 79 -2.13 17.88 8.71
C GLU A 79 -2.91 18.76 7.73
N LYS A 80 -2.99 18.35 6.47
CA LYS A 80 -3.68 19.11 5.43
C LYS A 80 -5.12 18.66 5.28
N SER A 81 -6.00 19.59 4.90
CA SER A 81 -7.33 19.25 4.41
C SER A 81 -7.22 18.26 3.23
N GLU A 82 -8.08 17.26 3.19
CA GLU A 82 -8.19 16.31 2.08
C GLU A 82 -8.35 17.00 0.72
N PHE A 83 -8.98 18.18 0.73
CA PHE A 83 -9.14 19.02 -0.46
C PHE A 83 -7.80 19.43 -1.11
N ASN A 84 -6.73 19.45 -0.32
CA ASN A 84 -5.38 19.81 -0.76
C ASN A 84 -4.49 18.58 -1.03
N TRP A 85 -5.03 17.37 -0.94
CA TRP A 85 -4.27 16.17 -1.27
C TRP A 85 -4.18 15.98 -2.79
N ALA A 86 -3.09 15.35 -3.25
CA ALA A 86 -3.03 14.89 -4.62
C ALA A 86 -4.14 13.88 -4.91
N ALA A 87 -4.65 13.86 -6.14
CA ALA A 87 -5.73 12.95 -6.54
C ALA A 87 -5.38 11.49 -6.29
N GLU A 88 -4.13 11.10 -6.46
CA GLU A 88 -3.64 9.76 -6.15
C GLU A 88 -3.81 9.43 -4.67
N THR A 89 -3.43 10.34 -3.78
CA THR A 89 -3.55 10.17 -2.33
C THR A 89 -5.01 10.07 -1.89
N VAL A 90 -5.89 10.85 -2.49
CA VAL A 90 -7.34 10.74 -2.24
C VAL A 90 -7.86 9.35 -2.59
N ARG A 91 -7.51 8.84 -3.77
CA ARG A 91 -7.90 7.50 -4.19
C ARG A 91 -7.31 6.41 -3.31
N TYR A 92 -6.04 6.53 -2.96
CA TYR A 92 -5.36 5.58 -2.08
C TYR A 92 -6.04 5.50 -0.71
N ALA A 93 -6.31 6.62 -0.09
CA ALA A 93 -6.99 6.69 1.20
C ALA A 93 -8.42 6.16 1.11
N TYR A 94 -9.15 6.44 0.03
CA TYR A 94 -10.50 5.95 -0.21
C TYR A 94 -10.55 4.42 -0.32
N TRP A 95 -9.75 3.84 -1.21
CA TRP A 95 -9.72 2.38 -1.36
C TRP A 95 -9.14 1.68 -0.14
N GLY A 96 -8.03 2.17 0.37
CA GLY A 96 -7.35 1.55 1.49
C GLY A 96 -8.19 1.54 2.77
N SER A 97 -8.83 2.64 3.12
CA SER A 97 -9.66 2.72 4.32
C SER A 97 -10.90 1.81 4.23
N GLY A 98 -11.52 1.71 3.06
CA GLY A 98 -12.66 0.82 2.84
C GLY A 98 -12.28 -0.66 2.86
N ILE A 99 -11.19 -1.04 2.20
CA ILE A 99 -10.68 -2.42 2.21
C ILE A 99 -10.30 -2.83 3.65
N TYR A 100 -9.62 -1.94 4.37
CA TYR A 100 -9.24 -2.18 5.76
C TYR A 100 -10.47 -2.33 6.67
N ALA A 101 -11.48 -1.48 6.51
CA ALA A 101 -12.71 -1.55 7.28
C ALA A 101 -13.44 -2.89 7.05
N ASP A 102 -13.57 -3.32 5.80
CA ASP A 102 -14.21 -4.60 5.45
C ASP A 102 -13.44 -5.78 6.04
N ALA A 103 -12.10 -5.78 5.91
CA ALA A 103 -11.25 -6.82 6.49
C ALA A 103 -11.33 -6.86 8.02
N SER A 104 -11.45 -5.70 8.67
CA SER A 104 -11.55 -5.61 10.13
C SER A 104 -12.88 -6.14 10.68
N GLN A 105 -13.91 -6.19 9.86
CA GLN A 105 -15.22 -6.75 10.20
C GLN A 105 -15.35 -8.24 9.86
N ASN A 106 -14.26 -8.90 9.44
CA ASN A 106 -14.25 -10.28 8.95
C ASN A 106 -15.27 -10.52 7.81
N SER A 107 -15.50 -9.50 6.99
CA SER A 107 -16.36 -9.63 5.82
C SER A 107 -15.75 -10.61 4.81
N SER A 108 -16.55 -11.53 4.29
CA SER A 108 -16.14 -12.44 3.21
C SER A 108 -16.08 -11.75 1.85
N THR A 109 -16.62 -10.53 1.75
CA THR A 109 -16.66 -9.73 0.53
C THR A 109 -16.28 -8.29 0.85
N SER A 110 -15.69 -7.59 -0.12
CA SER A 110 -15.36 -6.19 0.00
C SER A 110 -15.68 -5.46 -1.30
N ALA A 111 -16.72 -4.63 -1.25
CA ALA A 111 -17.10 -3.80 -2.40
C ALA A 111 -15.96 -2.84 -2.78
N ARG A 112 -15.21 -2.37 -1.79
CA ARG A 112 -14.10 -1.46 -2.00
C ARG A 112 -12.90 -2.15 -2.68
N LEU A 113 -12.61 -3.40 -2.31
CA LEU A 113 -11.61 -4.22 -2.99
C LEU A 113 -12.02 -4.47 -4.45
N ASP A 114 -13.29 -4.77 -4.69
CA ASP A 114 -13.81 -4.97 -6.04
C ASP A 114 -13.69 -3.71 -6.91
N GLU A 115 -13.97 -2.54 -6.34
CA GLU A 115 -13.75 -1.26 -7.03
C GLU A 115 -12.28 -1.05 -7.38
N TRP A 116 -11.36 -1.29 -6.44
CA TRP A 116 -9.94 -1.15 -6.66
C TRP A 116 -9.43 -2.12 -7.73
N LEU A 117 -9.88 -3.37 -7.71
CA LEU A 117 -9.53 -4.37 -8.73
C LEU A 117 -9.95 -3.89 -10.13
N ARG A 118 -11.18 -3.37 -10.26
CA ARG A 118 -11.70 -2.84 -11.54
C ARG A 118 -10.97 -1.57 -11.98
N ALA A 119 -10.48 -0.77 -11.06
CA ALA A 119 -9.75 0.47 -11.35
C ALA A 119 -8.29 0.27 -11.76
N GLY A 120 -7.81 -0.98 -11.84
CA GLY A 120 -6.44 -1.31 -12.24
C GLY A 120 -5.74 -2.32 -11.35
N GLY A 121 -6.22 -2.55 -10.15
CA GLY A 121 -5.64 -3.50 -9.21
C GLY A 121 -5.60 -4.93 -9.75
N ALA A 122 -6.58 -5.33 -10.55
CA ALA A 122 -6.60 -6.66 -11.18
C ALA A 122 -5.38 -6.88 -12.09
N SER A 123 -4.94 -5.85 -12.82
CA SER A 123 -3.74 -5.91 -13.66
C SER A 123 -2.48 -6.02 -12.82
N LEU A 124 -2.39 -5.27 -11.72
CA LEU A 124 -1.29 -5.37 -10.76
C LEU A 124 -1.19 -6.79 -10.19
N CYS A 125 -2.30 -7.36 -9.75
CA CYS A 125 -2.33 -8.71 -9.19
C CYS A 125 -2.04 -9.80 -10.23
N LYS A 126 -2.47 -9.61 -11.47
CA LYS A 126 -2.13 -10.50 -12.56
C LYS A 126 -0.60 -10.53 -12.79
N ASN A 127 0.02 -9.35 -12.89
CA ASN A 127 1.46 -9.24 -13.07
C ASN A 127 2.24 -9.88 -11.90
N ALA A 128 1.77 -9.68 -10.68
CA ALA A 128 2.35 -10.32 -9.50
C ALA A 128 2.29 -11.85 -9.59
N ARG A 129 1.13 -12.42 -9.93
CA ARG A 129 0.97 -13.87 -10.10
C ARG A 129 1.88 -14.42 -11.18
N GLU A 130 1.96 -13.76 -12.33
CA GLU A 130 2.83 -14.19 -13.44
C GLU A 130 4.30 -14.17 -13.02
N ARG A 131 4.74 -13.11 -12.34
CA ARG A 131 6.12 -12.99 -11.86
C ARG A 131 6.48 -14.03 -10.81
N LEU A 132 5.54 -14.37 -9.93
CA LEU A 132 5.72 -15.37 -8.89
C LEU A 132 5.46 -16.80 -9.35
N GLY A 133 5.06 -17.00 -10.61
CA GLY A 133 4.75 -18.33 -11.15
C GLY A 133 3.50 -18.96 -10.53
N ILE A 134 2.60 -18.16 -9.98
CA ILE A 134 1.34 -18.62 -9.39
C ILE A 134 0.31 -18.79 -10.51
N LEU A 135 -0.06 -20.03 -10.79
CA LEU A 135 -1.07 -20.33 -11.81
C LEU A 135 -2.47 -19.87 -11.34
N PRO A 136 -3.34 -19.39 -12.26
CA PRO A 136 -4.73 -19.13 -11.92
C PRO A 136 -5.38 -20.41 -11.38
N GLN A 137 -6.12 -20.29 -10.28
CA GLN A 137 -6.98 -21.40 -9.85
C GLN A 137 -8.04 -21.60 -10.92
N GLN A 138 -8.10 -22.81 -11.45
CA GLN A 138 -9.13 -23.24 -12.42
C GLN A 138 -10.49 -23.33 -11.74
#